data_922cb0ba22d897e9b96cb9bb3f139bb3
#
_entry.id   922cb0ba22d897e9b96cb9bb3f139bb3
#
_cell.length_a   1.000
_cell.length_b   1.000
_cell.length_c   1.000
_cell.angle_alpha   90.00
_cell.angle_beta   90.00
_cell.angle_gamma   90.00
#
_symmetry.space_group_name_H-M   'P 1'
#
loop_
_entity.id
_entity.type
_entity.pdbx_description
1 polymer ?
#
loop_
_entity_poly.entity_id
_entity_poly.type
_entity_poly.pdbx_seq_one_letter_code
_entity_poly.pdbx_strand_id
1 'polypeptide(L)'
;MSKLKAAWVGFRQPDADPWKVYERYAAIGYHGMDGDLWEMEGDRVENLKHFNDLGLEVVSSWAVRGDMKEFAADDQKIAEVIERAHFYNLDAVTMGGISVISSFNSYYGNNGTYDELMYDIEGMNAVIEKLGREGIGLMYHNHYQEFTVSYDGVSVMDYLLTDVDRRLKLKLDVGWVWVGGVDPVAFMEKAKDRIGLLHIKDFYDQEIPRHLVNQKPETRIGFTMLGTGKVDIQGCLKKGVEIGQKWAIVEQDTMRNLTMEEDLTGSFLAMKESGYVE
;
A
#
# COMPACT_ATOMS: atom_id res chain seq x y z
N MET A 1 -10.96 -22.57 0.96
CA MET A 1 -10.11 -21.47 0.51
C MET A 1 -8.97 -21.33 1.50
N SER A 2 -7.74 -21.02 1.05
CA SER A 2 -6.61 -20.74 1.95
C SER A 2 -6.87 -19.44 2.70
N LYS A 3 -6.42 -19.37 3.96
CA LYS A 3 -6.44 -18.14 4.71
C LYS A 3 -5.40 -17.15 4.16
N LEU A 4 -5.55 -15.88 4.48
CA LEU A 4 -4.56 -14.85 4.20
C LEU A 4 -3.38 -15.00 5.16
N LYS A 5 -2.18 -14.70 4.71
CA LYS A 5 -1.01 -14.52 5.56
C LYS A 5 -0.98 -13.07 6.06
N ALA A 6 -0.64 -12.87 7.33
CA ALA A 6 -0.45 -11.54 7.88
C ALA A 6 0.89 -10.95 7.46
N ALA A 7 0.89 -9.68 7.04
CA ALA A 7 2.09 -8.89 6.81
C ALA A 7 1.90 -7.46 7.38
N TRP A 8 2.99 -6.71 7.49
CA TRP A 8 2.96 -5.32 7.92
C TRP A 8 3.70 -4.42 6.92
N VAL A 9 3.40 -3.12 6.93
CA VAL A 9 4.18 -2.14 6.16
C VAL A 9 5.47 -1.81 6.90
N GLY A 10 6.60 -1.98 6.22
CA GLY A 10 7.95 -1.81 6.76
C GLY A 10 8.36 -0.35 6.92
N PHE A 11 7.69 0.40 7.79
CA PHE A 11 8.14 1.76 8.14
C PHE A 11 9.46 1.74 8.90
N ARG A 12 10.40 2.60 8.50
CA ARG A 12 11.62 2.82 9.26
C ARG A 12 11.28 3.37 10.66
N GLN A 13 11.80 2.71 11.68
CA GLN A 13 11.85 3.22 13.05
C GLN A 13 13.27 3.77 13.27
N PRO A 14 13.48 5.10 13.26
CA PRO A 14 14.81 5.70 13.15
C PRO A 14 15.79 5.30 14.25
N ASP A 15 15.28 4.97 15.44
CA ASP A 15 16.10 4.68 16.62
C ASP A 15 16.11 3.18 16.99
N ALA A 16 15.52 2.32 16.15
CA ALA A 16 15.42 0.89 16.40
C ALA A 16 16.39 0.09 15.52
N ASP A 17 16.99 -0.95 16.10
CA ASP A 17 17.69 -1.97 15.36
C ASP A 17 16.67 -2.74 14.49
N PRO A 18 16.76 -2.69 13.16
CA PRO A 18 15.77 -3.30 12.28
C PRO A 18 15.65 -4.82 12.49
N TRP A 19 16.74 -5.52 12.81
CA TRP A 19 16.70 -6.96 13.04
C TRP A 19 15.88 -7.33 14.27
N LYS A 20 16.00 -6.56 15.35
CA LYS A 20 15.16 -6.75 16.55
C LYS A 20 13.69 -6.47 16.28
N VAL A 21 13.39 -5.53 15.38
CA VAL A 21 12.02 -5.26 14.93
C VAL A 21 11.47 -6.45 14.16
N TYR A 22 12.23 -6.99 13.21
CA TYR A 22 11.81 -8.14 12.39
C TYR A 22 11.64 -9.42 13.24
N GLU A 23 12.60 -9.73 14.13
CA GLU A 23 12.49 -10.85 15.09
C GLU A 23 11.20 -10.75 15.91
N ARG A 24 10.88 -9.55 16.38
CA ARG A 24 9.70 -9.29 17.21
C ARG A 24 8.40 -9.48 16.43
N TYR A 25 8.33 -8.98 15.19
CA TYR A 25 7.12 -9.13 14.38
C TYR A 25 6.94 -10.57 13.88
N ALA A 26 8.01 -11.27 13.57
CA ALA A 26 7.95 -12.72 13.35
C ALA A 26 7.43 -13.48 14.57
N ALA A 27 7.87 -13.11 15.79
CA ALA A 27 7.40 -13.73 17.03
C ALA A 27 5.93 -13.43 17.35
N ILE A 28 5.37 -12.29 16.91
CA ILE A 28 3.93 -11.98 16.98
C ILE A 28 3.13 -12.93 16.09
N GLY A 29 3.70 -13.32 14.94
CA GLY A 29 3.06 -14.22 13.97
C GLY A 29 2.92 -13.65 12.58
N TYR A 30 3.54 -12.50 12.29
CA TYR A 30 3.61 -11.98 10.92
C TYR A 30 4.49 -12.87 10.04
N HIS A 31 4.11 -12.99 8.76
CA HIS A 31 4.79 -13.84 7.77
C HIS A 31 5.50 -13.04 6.69
N GLY A 32 5.34 -11.72 6.64
CA GLY A 32 5.96 -10.91 5.62
C GLY A 32 5.89 -9.42 5.86
N MET A 33 6.68 -8.68 5.09
CA MET A 33 6.76 -7.22 5.14
C MET A 33 6.47 -6.63 3.77
N ASP A 34 5.59 -5.65 3.72
CA ASP A 34 5.46 -4.75 2.57
C ASP A 34 6.50 -3.64 2.68
N GLY A 35 7.55 -3.82 1.98
CA GLY A 35 8.81 -3.10 1.99
C GLY A 35 9.92 -4.08 1.67
N ASP A 36 11.13 -3.57 1.50
CA ASP A 36 12.28 -4.40 1.16
C ASP A 36 13.53 -3.99 1.94
N LEU A 37 14.59 -4.77 1.78
CA LEU A 37 15.87 -4.61 2.46
C LEU A 37 16.94 -3.97 1.56
N TRP A 38 16.55 -3.39 0.40
CA TRP A 38 17.49 -2.92 -0.64
C TRP A 38 18.47 -1.88 -0.16
N GLU A 39 17.99 -0.96 0.66
CA GLU A 39 18.78 0.13 1.25
C GLU A 39 19.39 -0.23 2.62
N MET A 40 19.27 -1.49 3.04
CA MET A 40 19.81 -1.94 4.32
C MET A 40 21.32 -2.11 4.23
N GLU A 41 22.05 -1.71 5.28
CA GLU A 41 23.51 -1.89 5.37
C GLU A 41 23.88 -3.37 5.36
N GLY A 42 25.03 -3.71 4.76
CA GLY A 42 25.57 -5.05 4.71
C GLY A 42 25.37 -5.73 3.35
N ASP A 43 25.61 -7.02 3.33
CA ASP A 43 25.45 -7.84 2.12
C ASP A 43 23.96 -8.16 1.90
N ARG A 44 23.44 -7.85 0.73
CA ARG A 44 22.01 -8.01 0.40
C ARG A 44 21.54 -9.47 0.45
N VAL A 45 22.39 -10.40 0.04
CA VAL A 45 22.04 -11.84 0.02
C VAL A 45 21.96 -12.38 1.44
N GLU A 46 22.93 -12.00 2.28
CA GLU A 46 22.94 -12.41 3.69
C GLU A 46 21.76 -11.76 4.46
N ASN A 47 21.45 -10.48 4.18
CA ASN A 47 20.30 -9.81 4.76
C ASN A 47 18.99 -10.52 4.38
N LEU A 48 18.79 -10.84 3.10
CA LEU A 48 17.58 -11.55 2.65
C LEU A 48 17.51 -12.96 3.26
N LYS A 49 18.64 -13.67 3.31
CA LYS A 49 18.71 -14.98 3.95
C LYS A 49 18.32 -14.90 5.43
N HIS A 50 18.88 -13.95 6.17
CA HIS A 50 18.56 -13.77 7.60
C HIS A 50 17.07 -13.44 7.79
N PHE A 51 16.50 -12.57 6.95
CA PHE A 51 15.07 -12.24 6.98
C PHE A 51 14.19 -13.48 6.73
N ASN A 52 14.56 -14.29 5.75
CA ASN A 52 13.85 -15.54 5.45
C ASN A 52 14.02 -16.60 6.56
N ASP A 53 15.18 -16.67 7.21
CA ASP A 53 15.42 -17.57 8.35
C ASP A 53 14.52 -17.23 9.56
N LEU A 54 14.04 -15.98 9.68
CA LEU A 54 12.99 -15.59 10.64
C LEU A 54 11.58 -16.04 10.24
N GLY A 55 11.41 -16.66 9.08
CA GLY A 55 10.10 -17.05 8.53
C GLY A 55 9.35 -15.90 7.84
N LEU A 56 10.04 -14.83 7.50
CA LEU A 56 9.47 -13.63 6.86
C LEU A 56 9.74 -13.61 5.35
N GLU A 57 8.77 -13.13 4.58
CA GLU A 57 8.86 -12.90 3.13
C GLU A 57 8.82 -11.38 2.83
N VAL A 58 9.60 -10.91 1.84
CA VAL A 58 9.40 -9.58 1.23
C VAL A 58 8.16 -9.69 0.35
N VAL A 59 7.10 -8.95 0.70
CA VAL A 59 5.80 -9.05 0.02
C VAL A 59 5.72 -8.12 -1.18
N SER A 60 6.36 -6.97 -1.10
CA SER A 60 6.34 -5.93 -2.13
C SER A 60 7.50 -4.97 -1.93
N SER A 61 7.88 -4.26 -2.99
CA SER A 61 8.89 -3.21 -2.97
C SER A 61 8.30 -1.89 -3.48
N TRP A 62 8.55 -0.79 -2.77
CA TRP A 62 8.17 0.57 -3.14
C TRP A 62 9.27 1.20 -4.01
N ALA A 63 9.56 0.58 -5.14
CA ALA A 63 10.72 0.91 -5.97
C ALA A 63 10.47 2.05 -6.97
N VAL A 64 9.21 2.34 -7.34
CA VAL A 64 8.87 3.36 -8.35
C VAL A 64 8.39 4.63 -7.65
N ARG A 65 9.09 5.75 -7.86
CA ARG A 65 8.83 7.02 -7.18
C ARG A 65 9.06 8.23 -8.08
N GLY A 66 8.41 9.35 -7.77
CA GLY A 66 8.57 10.63 -8.44
C GLY A 66 7.70 10.75 -9.71
N ASP A 67 8.09 11.62 -10.63
CA ASP A 67 7.40 11.81 -11.89
C ASP A 67 7.52 10.55 -12.76
N MET A 68 6.39 10.02 -13.20
CA MET A 68 6.34 8.74 -13.91
C MET A 68 6.90 8.83 -15.33
N LYS A 69 6.77 9.97 -16.01
CA LYS A 69 7.37 10.15 -17.35
C LYS A 69 8.88 10.28 -17.28
N GLU A 70 9.37 11.04 -16.32
CA GLU A 70 10.82 11.15 -16.07
C GLU A 70 11.38 9.79 -15.64
N PHE A 71 10.65 9.06 -14.75
CA PHE A 71 11.03 7.73 -14.33
C PHE A 71 11.09 6.76 -15.51
N ALA A 72 10.07 6.77 -16.37
CA ALA A 72 10.03 5.94 -17.58
C ALA A 72 11.15 6.27 -18.57
N ALA A 73 11.61 7.52 -18.63
CA ALA A 73 12.69 7.94 -19.49
C ALA A 73 14.09 7.54 -19.00
N ASP A 74 14.22 7.18 -17.71
CA ASP A 74 15.49 6.81 -17.07
C ASP A 74 15.68 5.28 -17.10
N ASP A 75 16.42 4.81 -18.11
CA ASP A 75 16.68 3.37 -18.27
C ASP A 75 17.48 2.77 -17.11
N GLN A 76 18.29 3.57 -16.40
CA GLN A 76 19.05 3.09 -15.25
C GLN A 76 18.13 2.81 -14.05
N LYS A 77 17.17 3.72 -13.77
CA LYS A 77 16.17 3.50 -12.73
C LYS A 77 15.27 2.31 -13.04
N ILE A 78 14.84 2.16 -14.29
CA ILE A 78 14.07 0.99 -14.73
C ILE A 78 14.87 -0.30 -14.51
N ALA A 79 16.15 -0.35 -14.91
CA ALA A 79 17.00 -1.51 -14.71
C ALA A 79 17.18 -1.86 -13.21
N GLU A 80 17.35 -0.85 -12.35
CA GLU A 80 17.45 -1.06 -10.89
C GLU A 80 16.17 -1.66 -10.31
N VAL A 81 15.00 -1.18 -10.74
CA VAL A 81 13.71 -1.74 -10.30
C VAL A 81 13.54 -3.19 -10.74
N ILE A 82 13.94 -3.51 -11.98
CA ILE A 82 13.92 -4.88 -12.51
C ILE A 82 14.85 -5.80 -11.70
N GLU A 83 16.09 -5.35 -11.44
CA GLU A 83 17.04 -6.09 -10.59
C GLU A 83 16.46 -6.36 -9.20
N ARG A 84 15.88 -5.32 -8.56
CA ARG A 84 15.26 -5.40 -7.24
C ARG A 84 14.07 -6.37 -7.22
N ALA A 85 13.19 -6.32 -8.23
CA ALA A 85 12.06 -7.24 -8.34
C ALA A 85 12.52 -8.69 -8.49
N HIS A 86 13.49 -8.96 -9.36
CA HIS A 86 14.06 -10.30 -9.54
C HIS A 86 14.76 -10.79 -8.28
N PHE A 87 15.53 -9.92 -7.60
CA PHE A 87 16.25 -10.29 -6.38
C PHE A 87 15.30 -10.79 -5.27
N TYR A 88 14.14 -10.15 -5.11
CA TYR A 88 13.12 -10.56 -4.13
C TYR A 88 12.07 -11.54 -4.70
N ASN A 89 12.21 -11.95 -5.96
CA ASN A 89 11.23 -12.82 -6.66
C ASN A 89 9.80 -12.23 -6.61
N LEU A 90 9.70 -10.94 -6.92
CA LEU A 90 8.42 -10.22 -6.96
C LEU A 90 7.84 -10.21 -8.37
N ASP A 91 6.56 -10.56 -8.50
CA ASP A 91 5.82 -10.44 -9.76
C ASP A 91 5.42 -8.99 -10.11
N ALA A 92 5.46 -8.10 -9.11
CA ALA A 92 5.13 -6.70 -9.28
C ALA A 92 5.82 -5.82 -8.24
N VAL A 93 6.03 -4.55 -8.59
CA VAL A 93 6.55 -3.50 -7.70
C VAL A 93 5.50 -2.43 -7.48
N THR A 94 5.62 -1.67 -6.38
CA THR A 94 4.68 -0.61 -6.05
C THR A 94 5.25 0.75 -6.42
N MET A 95 4.39 1.59 -6.98
CA MET A 95 4.64 3.01 -7.10
C MET A 95 4.04 3.78 -5.92
N GLY A 96 4.68 4.89 -5.56
CA GLY A 96 4.07 5.92 -4.71
C GLY A 96 2.90 6.60 -5.42
N GLY A 97 2.25 7.55 -4.75
CA GLY A 97 1.15 8.31 -5.34
C GLY A 97 1.55 9.07 -6.60
N ILE A 98 0.57 9.50 -7.37
CA ILE A 98 0.74 10.37 -8.53
C ILE A 98 0.82 11.84 -8.11
N SER A 99 1.47 12.69 -8.92
CA SER A 99 1.76 14.08 -8.56
C SER A 99 0.50 14.92 -8.35
N VAL A 100 -0.52 14.67 -9.14
CA VAL A 100 -1.79 15.42 -9.13
C VAL A 100 -2.58 15.26 -7.82
N ILE A 101 -2.41 14.14 -7.14
CA ILE A 101 -3.09 13.82 -5.90
C ILE A 101 -2.12 13.26 -4.84
N SER A 102 -0.85 13.65 -4.90
CA SER A 102 0.06 13.23 -3.83
C SER A 102 -0.56 13.59 -2.48
N SER A 103 -0.47 12.69 -1.52
CA SER A 103 -1.04 12.88 -0.18
C SER A 103 -0.61 14.22 0.43
N PHE A 104 0.62 14.63 0.17
CA PHE A 104 1.17 15.91 0.61
C PHE A 104 0.42 17.11 -0.01
N ASN A 105 0.24 17.14 -1.34
CA ASN A 105 -0.46 18.24 -2.01
C ASN A 105 -1.93 18.31 -1.63
N SER A 106 -2.58 17.17 -1.50
CA SER A 106 -4.01 17.09 -1.16
C SER A 106 -4.31 17.47 0.29
N TYR A 107 -3.42 17.17 1.23
CA TYR A 107 -3.53 17.66 2.61
C TYR A 107 -3.50 19.19 2.68
N TYR A 108 -2.85 19.85 1.73
CA TYR A 108 -2.80 21.30 1.63
C TYR A 108 -3.86 21.89 0.68
N GLY A 109 -4.78 21.07 0.18
CA GLY A 109 -5.86 21.51 -0.71
C GLY A 109 -5.40 21.80 -2.15
N ASN A 110 -4.22 21.38 -2.52
CA ASN A 110 -3.71 21.50 -3.88
C ASN A 110 -4.00 20.22 -4.66
N ASN A 111 -5.13 20.18 -5.33
CA ASN A 111 -5.40 19.17 -6.33
C ASN A 111 -4.85 19.66 -7.68
N GLY A 112 -4.25 18.76 -8.45
CA GLY A 112 -3.82 19.05 -9.81
C GLY A 112 -4.98 19.21 -10.77
N THR A 113 -4.65 19.50 -12.02
CA THR A 113 -5.59 19.64 -13.14
C THR A 113 -5.83 18.29 -13.82
N TYR A 114 -6.86 18.23 -14.68
CA TYR A 114 -7.11 17.08 -15.53
C TYR A 114 -5.91 16.75 -16.45
N ASP A 115 -5.29 17.79 -17.02
CA ASP A 115 -4.13 17.60 -17.91
C ASP A 115 -2.92 17.00 -17.17
N GLU A 116 -2.72 17.36 -15.89
CA GLU A 116 -1.71 16.75 -15.04
C GLU A 116 -2.04 15.29 -14.70
N LEU A 117 -3.30 14.95 -14.49
CA LEU A 117 -3.73 13.56 -14.34
C LEU A 117 -3.43 12.74 -15.60
N MET A 118 -3.75 13.27 -16.78
CA MET A 118 -3.47 12.58 -18.04
C MET A 118 -1.96 12.43 -18.27
N TYR A 119 -1.17 13.42 -17.87
CA TYR A 119 0.29 13.33 -17.88
C TYR A 119 0.81 12.20 -17.01
N ASP A 120 0.30 12.06 -15.78
CA ASP A 120 0.67 10.97 -14.87
C ASP A 120 0.24 9.61 -15.43
N ILE A 121 -0.96 9.50 -16.02
CA ILE A 121 -1.47 8.28 -16.66
C ILE A 121 -0.56 7.83 -17.82
N GLU A 122 -0.15 8.76 -18.68
CA GLU A 122 0.79 8.45 -19.77
C GLU A 122 2.14 7.95 -19.22
N GLY A 123 2.64 8.57 -18.16
CA GLY A 123 3.86 8.13 -17.46
C GLY A 123 3.74 6.73 -16.87
N MET A 124 2.63 6.46 -16.18
CA MET A 124 2.35 5.11 -15.65
C MET A 124 2.30 4.06 -16.75
N ASN A 125 1.62 4.36 -17.88
CA ASN A 125 1.55 3.45 -19.02
C ASN A 125 2.94 3.15 -19.60
N ALA A 126 3.83 4.16 -19.67
CA ALA A 126 5.20 3.98 -20.11
C ALA A 126 6.03 3.11 -19.16
N VAL A 127 5.87 3.28 -17.84
CA VAL A 127 6.52 2.41 -16.83
C VAL A 127 6.00 0.98 -16.94
N ILE A 128 4.68 0.79 -17.03
CA ILE A 128 4.05 -0.55 -17.17
C ILE A 128 4.58 -1.27 -18.42
N GLU A 129 4.73 -0.56 -19.53
CA GLU A 129 5.27 -1.15 -20.76
C GLU A 129 6.72 -1.61 -20.58
N LYS A 130 7.57 -0.80 -19.94
CA LYS A 130 8.99 -1.15 -19.73
C LYS A 130 9.15 -2.33 -18.76
N LEU A 131 8.50 -2.28 -17.60
CA LEU A 131 8.53 -3.36 -16.61
C LEU A 131 7.90 -4.65 -17.14
N GLY A 132 6.81 -4.51 -17.90
CA GLY A 132 6.09 -5.65 -18.46
C GLY A 132 6.87 -6.47 -19.49
N ARG A 133 7.90 -5.89 -20.13
CA ARG A 133 8.84 -6.64 -21.02
C ARG A 133 9.65 -7.68 -20.26
N GLU A 134 9.91 -7.44 -18.98
CA GLU A 134 10.62 -8.33 -18.07
C GLU A 134 9.66 -9.15 -17.18
N GLY A 135 8.36 -9.13 -17.49
CA GLY A 135 7.34 -9.87 -16.74
C GLY A 135 6.97 -9.26 -15.39
N ILE A 136 7.41 -8.02 -15.09
CA ILE A 136 7.15 -7.34 -13.83
C ILE A 136 5.94 -6.43 -13.98
N GLY A 137 4.98 -6.55 -13.06
CA GLY A 137 3.81 -5.69 -12.96
C GLY A 137 4.08 -4.40 -12.18
N LEU A 138 3.18 -3.43 -12.33
CA LEU A 138 3.13 -2.22 -11.53
C LEU A 138 1.88 -2.25 -10.65
N MET A 139 2.02 -1.90 -9.38
CA MET A 139 0.91 -1.70 -8.44
C MET A 139 0.82 -0.24 -8.01
N TYR A 140 -0.41 0.25 -7.90
CA TYR A 140 -0.74 1.57 -7.39
C TYR A 140 -1.36 1.46 -6.00
N HIS A 141 -0.81 2.20 -5.03
CA HIS A 141 -1.39 2.31 -3.70
C HIS A 141 -2.26 3.57 -3.60
N ASN A 142 -3.53 3.39 -3.25
CA ASN A 142 -4.50 4.48 -3.14
C ASN A 142 -4.54 5.09 -1.74
N HIS A 143 -4.97 6.35 -1.73
CA HIS A 143 -5.48 7.05 -0.54
C HIS A 143 -6.96 7.40 -0.76
N TYR A 144 -7.50 8.33 0.04
CA TYR A 144 -8.91 8.75 -0.10
C TYR A 144 -9.13 9.70 -1.28
N GLN A 145 -8.11 10.43 -1.68
CA GLN A 145 -8.18 11.47 -2.71
C GLN A 145 -8.62 10.92 -4.05
N GLU A 146 -8.20 9.72 -4.41
CA GLU A 146 -8.59 9.06 -5.65
C GLU A 146 -10.11 8.88 -5.77
N PHE A 147 -10.80 8.83 -4.63
CA PHE A 147 -12.26 8.69 -4.57
C PHE A 147 -12.99 10.03 -4.46
N THR A 148 -12.31 11.08 -3.96
CA THR A 148 -12.92 12.40 -3.69
C THR A 148 -12.57 13.47 -4.70
N VAL A 149 -11.43 13.35 -5.38
CA VAL A 149 -11.05 14.22 -6.50
C VAL A 149 -11.67 13.69 -7.78
N SER A 150 -12.30 14.59 -8.54
CA SER A 150 -12.96 14.23 -9.80
C SER A 150 -12.78 15.33 -10.84
N TYR A 151 -12.77 14.91 -12.12
CA TYR A 151 -12.79 15.77 -13.29
C TYR A 151 -14.01 15.38 -14.13
N ASP A 152 -14.84 16.34 -14.51
CA ASP A 152 -16.10 16.12 -15.25
C ASP A 152 -17.02 15.07 -14.60
N GLY A 153 -16.98 14.95 -13.25
CA GLY A 153 -17.81 14.01 -12.50
C GLY A 153 -17.27 12.58 -12.47
N VAL A 154 -16.11 12.30 -13.04
CA VAL A 154 -15.42 11.01 -12.99
C VAL A 154 -14.32 11.07 -11.94
N SER A 155 -14.28 10.11 -11.01
CA SER A 155 -13.26 10.06 -9.97
C SER A 155 -11.89 9.72 -10.52
N VAL A 156 -10.82 10.18 -9.86
CA VAL A 156 -9.46 9.77 -10.23
C VAL A 156 -9.31 8.25 -10.19
N MET A 157 -9.92 7.58 -9.23
CA MET A 157 -9.90 6.11 -9.17
C MET A 157 -10.54 5.48 -10.41
N ASP A 158 -11.64 6.03 -10.92
CA ASP A 158 -12.26 5.51 -12.15
C ASP A 158 -11.35 5.74 -13.37
N TYR A 159 -10.65 6.88 -13.47
CA TYR A 159 -9.62 7.09 -14.50
C TYR A 159 -8.48 6.08 -14.38
N LEU A 160 -7.98 5.78 -13.18
CA LEU A 160 -6.96 4.75 -12.97
C LEU A 160 -7.42 3.35 -13.41
N LEU A 161 -8.71 3.06 -13.28
CA LEU A 161 -9.29 1.79 -13.68
C LEU A 161 -9.58 1.69 -15.18
N THR A 162 -9.83 2.81 -15.88
CA THR A 162 -10.26 2.84 -17.28
C THR A 162 -9.16 3.25 -18.25
N ASP A 163 -8.34 4.25 -17.91
CA ASP A 163 -7.41 4.92 -18.81
C ASP A 163 -5.95 4.46 -18.63
N VAL A 164 -5.64 3.85 -17.45
CA VAL A 164 -4.36 3.18 -17.28
C VAL A 164 -4.44 1.75 -17.79
N ASP A 165 -3.36 1.28 -18.40
CA ASP A 165 -3.21 -0.08 -18.90
C ASP A 165 -3.73 -1.12 -17.89
N ARG A 166 -4.48 -2.09 -18.36
CA ARG A 166 -5.13 -3.11 -17.51
C ARG A 166 -4.15 -3.98 -16.72
N ARG A 167 -2.87 -3.95 -17.07
CA ARG A 167 -1.78 -4.60 -16.30
C ARG A 167 -1.51 -3.91 -14.96
N LEU A 168 -1.91 -2.63 -14.79
CA LEU A 168 -1.86 -1.99 -13.48
C LEU A 168 -2.71 -2.76 -12.49
N LYS A 169 -2.15 -3.10 -11.34
CA LYS A 169 -2.92 -3.64 -10.20
C LYS A 169 -3.00 -2.60 -9.09
N LEU A 170 -4.01 -2.74 -8.24
CA LEU A 170 -4.14 -1.94 -7.04
C LEU A 170 -3.47 -2.67 -5.86
N LYS A 171 -2.62 -1.98 -5.15
CA LYS A 171 -2.34 -2.27 -3.75
C LYS A 171 -3.41 -1.51 -2.97
N LEU A 172 -4.57 -2.16 -2.83
CA LEU A 172 -5.78 -1.53 -2.33
C LEU A 172 -5.74 -1.33 -0.83
N ASP A 173 -5.75 -0.09 -0.39
CA ASP A 173 -5.96 0.27 1.03
C ASP A 173 -7.46 0.44 1.29
N VAL A 174 -8.03 -0.52 2.03
CA VAL A 174 -9.47 -0.55 2.32
C VAL A 174 -9.90 0.56 3.28
N GLY A 175 -9.01 0.99 4.16
CA GLY A 175 -9.29 2.09 5.08
C GLY A 175 -9.41 3.41 4.35
N TRP A 176 -8.53 3.68 3.40
CA TRP A 176 -8.61 4.88 2.57
C TRP A 176 -9.80 4.87 1.61
N VAL A 177 -10.22 3.70 1.12
CA VAL A 177 -11.50 3.58 0.37
C VAL A 177 -12.66 4.05 1.24
N TRP A 178 -12.72 3.58 2.50
CA TRP A 178 -13.77 3.97 3.45
C TRP A 178 -13.73 5.47 3.78
N VAL A 179 -12.55 6.05 4.01
CA VAL A 179 -12.37 7.49 4.23
C VAL A 179 -12.81 8.29 3.00
N GLY A 180 -12.60 7.77 1.79
CA GLY A 180 -13.09 8.34 0.53
C GLY A 180 -14.62 8.30 0.37
N GLY A 181 -15.36 7.73 1.34
CA GLY A 181 -16.83 7.66 1.33
C GLY A 181 -17.39 6.49 0.51
N VAL A 182 -16.55 5.51 0.17
CA VAL A 182 -16.93 4.32 -0.60
C VAL A 182 -16.92 3.09 0.32
N ASP A 183 -17.88 2.19 0.14
CA ASP A 183 -17.89 0.90 0.83
C ASP A 183 -16.73 0.03 0.31
N PRO A 184 -15.74 -0.33 1.17
CA PRO A 184 -14.56 -1.06 0.72
C PRO A 184 -14.88 -2.47 0.24
N VAL A 185 -15.85 -3.18 0.84
CA VAL A 185 -16.22 -4.54 0.42
C VAL A 185 -16.88 -4.53 -0.95
N ALA A 186 -17.77 -3.56 -1.19
CA ALA A 186 -18.39 -3.36 -2.49
C ALA A 186 -17.37 -2.95 -3.55
N PHE A 187 -16.41 -2.08 -3.20
CA PHE A 187 -15.33 -1.70 -4.11
C PHE A 187 -14.40 -2.86 -4.43
N MET A 188 -14.05 -3.70 -3.44
CA MET A 188 -13.27 -4.92 -3.67
C MET A 188 -13.96 -5.86 -4.67
N GLU A 189 -15.29 -6.01 -4.60
CA GLU A 189 -16.04 -6.81 -5.61
C GLU A 189 -15.98 -6.16 -7.00
N LYS A 190 -16.18 -4.81 -7.08
CA LYS A 190 -16.11 -4.06 -8.36
C LYS A 190 -14.72 -4.18 -9.02
N ALA A 191 -13.65 -4.11 -8.23
CA ALA A 191 -12.28 -4.04 -8.72
C ALA A 191 -11.50 -5.37 -8.59
N LYS A 192 -12.14 -6.49 -8.27
CA LYS A 192 -11.48 -7.76 -7.90
C LYS A 192 -10.38 -8.22 -8.86
N ASP A 193 -10.59 -8.05 -10.16
CA ASP A 193 -9.61 -8.44 -11.18
C ASP A 193 -8.40 -7.47 -11.27
N ARG A 194 -8.47 -6.33 -10.59
CA ARG A 194 -7.44 -5.29 -10.56
C ARG A 194 -6.70 -5.25 -9.22
N ILE A 195 -7.10 -5.99 -8.20
CA ILE A 195 -6.44 -6.01 -6.88
C ILE A 195 -5.26 -6.98 -6.91
N GLY A 196 -4.06 -6.46 -6.62
CA GLY A 196 -2.83 -7.23 -6.48
C GLY A 196 -2.47 -7.53 -5.03
N LEU A 197 -2.64 -6.53 -4.15
CA LEU A 197 -2.39 -6.65 -2.71
C LEU A 197 -3.47 -5.89 -1.92
N LEU A 198 -3.61 -6.24 -0.64
CA LEU A 198 -4.53 -5.58 0.29
C LEU A 198 -3.78 -4.96 1.45
N HIS A 199 -3.92 -3.64 1.61
CA HIS A 199 -3.64 -2.94 2.85
C HIS A 199 -4.91 -2.91 3.70
N ILE A 200 -4.76 -3.35 4.93
CA ILE A 200 -5.83 -3.37 5.93
C ILE A 200 -5.51 -2.27 6.93
N LYS A 201 -6.38 -1.28 6.99
CA LYS A 201 -6.22 -0.07 7.80
C LYS A 201 -7.55 0.29 8.40
N ASP A 202 -7.57 0.73 9.66
CA ASP A 202 -8.79 1.09 10.36
C ASP A 202 -8.78 2.55 10.83
N PHE A 203 -9.97 3.13 10.85
CA PHE A 203 -10.18 4.51 11.24
C PHE A 203 -11.38 4.60 12.19
N TYR A 204 -11.27 5.41 13.24
CA TYR A 204 -12.39 5.70 14.11
C TYR A 204 -13.29 6.82 13.59
N ASP A 205 -12.85 7.60 12.60
CA ASP A 205 -13.58 8.71 12.00
C ASP A 205 -13.29 8.85 10.51
N GLN A 206 -14.32 9.19 9.71
CA GLN A 206 -14.23 9.57 8.31
C GLN A 206 -13.86 11.03 8.11
N GLU A 207 -14.05 11.84 9.14
CA GLU A 207 -13.73 13.26 9.05
C GLU A 207 -12.22 13.47 8.96
N ILE A 208 -11.74 13.46 7.73
CA ILE A 208 -10.55 14.25 7.44
C ILE A 208 -11.05 15.69 7.44
N PRO A 209 -10.71 16.46 8.47
CA PRO A 209 -11.29 17.79 8.60
C PRO A 209 -10.82 18.63 7.43
N ARG A 210 -11.72 18.93 6.49
CA ARG A 210 -11.47 19.77 5.31
C ARG A 210 -10.95 21.17 5.68
N HIS A 211 -11.15 21.62 6.91
CA HIS A 211 -10.70 22.92 7.43
C HIS A 211 -9.25 22.89 7.97
N LEU A 212 -8.55 21.78 7.86
CA LEU A 212 -7.24 21.62 8.45
C LEU A 212 -6.09 21.78 7.44
N VAL A 213 -6.37 22.43 6.33
CA VAL A 213 -5.46 22.70 5.22
C VAL A 213 -4.06 23.22 5.65
N ASN A 214 -3.89 23.74 6.85
CA ASN A 214 -2.61 24.33 7.29
C ASN A 214 -2.06 23.76 8.60
N GLN A 215 -2.48 22.59 9.01
CA GLN A 215 -1.96 22.02 10.27
C GLN A 215 -1.31 20.67 10.00
N LYS A 216 -0.48 20.17 10.93
CA LYS A 216 0.27 18.92 10.73
C LYS A 216 -0.66 17.72 10.53
N PRO A 217 -0.49 16.93 9.46
CA PRO A 217 -1.37 15.81 9.10
C PRO A 217 -1.54 14.79 10.24
N GLU A 218 -0.46 14.48 10.92
CA GLU A 218 -0.36 13.45 11.94
C GLU A 218 -1.26 13.64 13.16
N THR A 219 -1.83 14.83 13.36
CA THR A 219 -2.70 15.10 14.53
C THR A 219 -4.19 14.90 14.27
N ARG A 220 -4.59 14.39 13.07
CA ARG A 220 -5.94 14.61 12.57
C ARG A 220 -6.60 13.49 11.86
N ILE A 221 -5.82 12.56 11.32
CA ILE A 221 -6.34 11.38 10.68
C ILE A 221 -6.68 10.39 11.78
N GLY A 222 -7.89 9.89 11.73
CA GLY A 222 -8.43 9.02 12.78
C GLY A 222 -7.93 7.59 12.71
N PHE A 223 -6.62 7.37 12.51
CA PHE A 223 -6.03 6.02 12.56
C PHE A 223 -6.26 5.35 13.90
N THR A 224 -6.55 4.07 13.86
CA THR A 224 -6.70 3.24 15.05
C THR A 224 -6.28 1.80 14.77
N MET A 225 -5.97 1.06 15.83
CA MET A 225 -5.68 -0.37 15.77
C MET A 225 -6.82 -1.14 15.09
N LEU A 226 -6.52 -2.11 14.26
CA LEU A 226 -7.53 -2.89 13.52
C LEU A 226 -8.59 -3.48 14.46
N GLY A 227 -9.84 -3.37 14.03
CA GLY A 227 -11.00 -3.86 14.77
C GLY A 227 -11.49 -2.94 15.90
N THR A 228 -10.84 -1.79 16.10
CA THR A 228 -11.28 -0.80 17.09
C THR A 228 -11.93 0.44 16.46
N GLY A 229 -11.92 0.51 15.12
CA GLY A 229 -12.49 1.58 14.34
C GLY A 229 -13.86 1.25 13.73
N LYS A 230 -14.12 1.84 12.59
CA LYS A 230 -15.41 1.78 11.89
C LYS A 230 -15.34 1.12 10.51
N VAL A 231 -14.15 0.80 10.02
CA VAL A 231 -13.99 0.08 8.75
C VAL A 231 -14.45 -1.38 8.95
N ASP A 232 -15.20 -1.93 8.00
CA ASP A 232 -15.59 -3.35 8.05
C ASP A 232 -14.39 -4.25 7.74
N ILE A 233 -13.45 -4.32 8.69
CA ILE A 233 -12.23 -5.12 8.58
C ILE A 233 -12.56 -6.60 8.35
N GLN A 234 -13.56 -7.13 9.05
CA GLN A 234 -13.95 -8.53 8.91
C GLN A 234 -14.51 -8.83 7.51
N GLY A 235 -15.36 -7.94 6.97
CA GLY A 235 -15.88 -8.05 5.61
C GLY A 235 -14.78 -7.94 4.56
N CYS A 236 -13.81 -7.03 4.75
CA CYS A 236 -12.65 -6.89 3.87
C CYS A 236 -11.75 -8.13 3.86
N LEU A 237 -11.45 -8.70 5.03
CA LEU A 237 -10.64 -9.93 5.13
C LEU A 237 -11.35 -11.12 4.49
N LYS A 238 -12.67 -11.27 4.74
CA LYS A 238 -13.50 -12.29 4.08
C LYS A 238 -13.46 -12.15 2.57
N LYS A 239 -13.67 -10.91 2.07
CA LYS A 239 -13.64 -10.62 0.64
C LYS A 239 -12.25 -10.88 0.06
N GLY A 240 -11.17 -10.56 0.77
CA GLY A 240 -9.81 -10.89 0.37
C GLY A 240 -9.60 -12.39 0.12
N VAL A 241 -10.11 -13.24 1.02
CA VAL A 241 -10.10 -14.72 0.82
C VAL A 241 -10.93 -15.12 -0.40
N GLU A 242 -12.14 -14.56 -0.56
CA GLU A 242 -13.05 -14.88 -1.67
C GLU A 242 -12.46 -14.55 -3.04
N ILE A 243 -11.73 -13.43 -3.16
CA ILE A 243 -11.06 -13.01 -4.41
C ILE A 243 -9.66 -13.58 -4.58
N GLY A 244 -9.22 -14.48 -3.68
CA GLY A 244 -7.97 -15.22 -3.82
C GLY A 244 -6.71 -14.45 -3.46
N GLN A 245 -6.81 -13.43 -2.61
CA GLN A 245 -5.62 -12.73 -2.12
C GLN A 245 -4.77 -13.64 -1.22
N LYS A 246 -3.44 -13.45 -1.25
CA LYS A 246 -2.50 -14.18 -0.40
C LYS A 246 -2.25 -13.45 0.93
N TRP A 247 -2.25 -12.13 0.92
CA TRP A 247 -1.78 -11.28 2.00
C TRP A 247 -2.85 -10.34 2.55
N ALA A 248 -2.84 -10.17 3.88
CA ALA A 248 -3.48 -9.06 4.58
C ALA A 248 -2.37 -8.24 5.23
N ILE A 249 -2.13 -7.04 4.72
CA ILE A 249 -1.00 -6.20 5.12
C ILE A 249 -1.52 -5.09 6.03
N VAL A 250 -1.11 -5.09 7.29
CA VAL A 250 -1.44 -4.00 8.22
C VAL A 250 -0.61 -2.78 7.86
N GLU A 251 -1.28 -1.66 7.64
CA GLU A 251 -0.62 -0.36 7.52
C GLU A 251 -1.09 0.58 8.61
N GLN A 252 -0.14 1.12 9.40
CA GLN A 252 -0.40 2.04 10.48
C GLN A 252 0.58 3.21 10.41
N ASP A 253 0.11 4.37 9.92
CA ASP A 253 0.97 5.54 9.70
C ASP A 253 1.31 6.26 11.00
N THR A 254 0.35 6.34 11.91
CA THR A 254 0.54 7.02 13.21
C THR A 254 -0.24 6.32 14.30
N MET A 255 0.34 6.23 15.48
CA MET A 255 -0.30 5.71 16.69
C MET A 255 -0.68 6.87 17.61
N ARG A 256 -1.83 6.77 18.28
CA ARG A 256 -2.28 7.79 19.25
C ARG A 256 -1.77 7.53 20.66
N ASN A 257 -2.06 6.35 21.15
CA ASN A 257 -1.86 6.00 22.57
C ASN A 257 -1.10 4.68 22.73
N LEU A 258 -0.72 4.05 21.65
CA LEU A 258 0.00 2.77 21.61
C LEU A 258 1.38 2.99 21.00
N THR A 259 2.32 2.13 21.31
CA THR A 259 3.53 1.98 20.52
C THR A 259 3.21 1.25 19.23
N MET A 260 4.07 1.32 18.22
CA MET A 260 3.91 0.58 16.96
C MET A 260 3.78 -0.93 17.23
N GLU A 261 4.55 -1.45 18.17
CA GLU A 261 4.51 -2.86 18.54
C GLU A 261 3.18 -3.27 19.19
N GLU A 262 2.65 -2.46 20.09
CA GLU A 262 1.35 -2.72 20.73
C GLU A 262 0.22 -2.68 19.69
N ASP A 263 0.26 -1.70 18.78
CA ASP A 263 -0.72 -1.58 17.71
C ASP A 263 -0.66 -2.77 16.75
N LEU A 264 0.53 -3.10 16.22
CA LEU A 264 0.69 -4.25 15.32
C LEU A 264 0.37 -5.58 16.00
N THR A 265 0.65 -5.74 17.32
CA THR A 265 0.26 -6.92 18.06
C THR A 265 -1.26 -7.05 18.14
N GLY A 266 -1.95 -5.98 18.54
CA GLY A 266 -3.41 -5.97 18.61
C GLY A 266 -4.07 -6.14 17.24
N SER A 267 -3.53 -5.48 16.22
CA SER A 267 -4.00 -5.61 14.83
C SER A 267 -3.84 -7.05 14.30
N PHE A 268 -2.71 -7.70 14.58
CA PHE A 268 -2.53 -9.12 14.24
C PHE A 268 -3.57 -10.01 14.92
N LEU A 269 -3.80 -9.82 16.23
CA LEU A 269 -4.81 -10.60 16.98
C LEU A 269 -6.21 -10.39 16.40
N ALA A 270 -6.60 -9.16 16.11
CA ALA A 270 -7.89 -8.85 15.49
C ALA A 270 -8.06 -9.53 14.11
N MET A 271 -7.02 -9.53 13.28
CA MET A 271 -7.05 -10.26 12.00
C MET A 271 -7.17 -11.76 12.21
N LYS A 272 -6.43 -12.34 13.14
CA LYS A 272 -6.46 -13.79 13.44
C LYS A 272 -7.81 -14.22 14.00
N GLU A 273 -8.41 -13.44 14.90
CA GLU A 273 -9.74 -13.70 15.47
C GLU A 273 -10.86 -13.65 14.42
N SER A 274 -10.67 -12.92 13.32
CA SER A 274 -11.60 -12.93 12.19
C SER A 274 -11.82 -14.33 11.59
N GLY A 275 -10.83 -15.23 11.76
CA GLY A 275 -10.82 -16.57 11.19
C GLY A 275 -10.33 -16.64 9.73
N TYR A 276 -10.09 -15.50 9.09
CA TYR A 276 -9.66 -15.41 7.68
C TYR A 276 -8.14 -15.27 7.51
N VAL A 277 -7.40 -15.00 8.59
CA VAL A 277 -5.94 -14.83 8.59
C VAL A 277 -5.28 -15.92 9.44
N GLU A 278 -4.12 -16.42 9.02
CA GLU A 278 -3.29 -17.38 9.75
C GLU A 278 -2.05 -16.72 10.35
#